data_15f7c4daa02bb3d206f6b76bb1abe2a1
#
_entry.id   15f7c4daa02bb3d206f6b76bb1abe2a1
#
_cell.length_a   1.000
_cell.length_b   1.000
_cell.length_c   1.000
_cell.angle_alpha   90.00
_cell.angle_beta   90.00
_cell.angle_gamma   90.00
#
_symmetry.space_group_name_H-M   'P 1'
#
loop_
_entity.id
_entity.type
_entity.pdbx_description
1 polymer ?
#
loop_
_entity_poly.entity_id
_entity_poly.type
_entity_poly.pdbx_seq_one_letter_code
_entity_poly.pdbx_strand_id
1 'polypeptide(L)'
;SIFKKILSTKVSAVKKYKYSDIGYYFINEIIQNKTNTSQDDYVMNAFYKPLGLENIGYKPRLKWDLNRIPPTEDDKAFRGQLIQGDVHDQGAAMLGGVCGHAGLFANANDLGVMMQMFMQYGEYGGERYMKEEVVKYFTSAPYFATNKNRRGIGFDKAVRAGGRGPTCSQCTSNESFGHSGFTGTITWADPKTGFVYVFLSNRVNPDAENRKIISLGIRTRIQKIFTDAIAKAEKAS
;
A
#
# COMPACT_ATOMS: atom_id res chain seq x y z
N SER A 1 -7.83 -25.26 7.84
CA SER A 1 -7.81 -23.93 7.22
C SER A 1 -6.66 -23.10 7.80
N ILE A 2 -6.18 -22.12 7.07
CA ILE A 2 -5.10 -21.20 7.48
C ILE A 2 -5.48 -20.46 8.77
N PHE A 3 -6.73 -20.02 8.90
CA PHE A 3 -7.24 -19.32 10.08
C PHE A 3 -7.16 -20.18 11.35
N LYS A 4 -7.49 -21.47 11.28
CA LYS A 4 -7.33 -22.38 12.44
C LYS A 4 -5.86 -22.47 12.90
N LYS A 5 -4.92 -22.52 11.96
CA LYS A 5 -3.49 -22.49 12.25
C LYS A 5 -3.05 -21.18 12.91
N ILE A 6 -3.50 -20.03 12.38
CA ILE A 6 -3.19 -18.72 12.96
C ILE A 6 -3.72 -18.63 14.39
N LEU A 7 -4.99 -19.00 14.61
CA LEU A 7 -5.63 -18.94 15.93
C LEU A 7 -4.99 -19.88 16.97
N SER A 8 -4.36 -20.99 16.54
CA SER A 8 -3.63 -21.89 17.41
C SER A 8 -2.20 -21.44 17.73
N THR A 9 -1.71 -20.37 17.11
CA THR A 9 -0.35 -19.86 17.32
C THR A 9 -0.24 -19.20 18.70
N LYS A 10 0.83 -19.49 19.43
CA LYS A 10 1.10 -18.85 20.73
C LYS A 10 1.34 -17.34 20.53
N VAL A 11 0.60 -16.53 21.28
CA VAL A 11 0.79 -15.08 21.31
C VAL A 11 1.97 -14.77 22.24
N SER A 12 2.82 -13.82 21.82
CA SER A 12 3.92 -13.34 22.66
C SER A 12 3.39 -12.67 23.93
N ALA A 13 3.97 -13.02 25.09
CA ALA A 13 3.68 -12.32 26.34
C ALA A 13 4.17 -10.86 26.32
N VAL A 14 5.13 -10.54 25.49
CA VAL A 14 5.72 -9.20 25.38
C VAL A 14 4.86 -8.35 24.44
N LYS A 15 4.17 -7.36 25.00
CA LYS A 15 3.35 -6.38 24.25
C LYS A 15 4.23 -5.33 23.53
N LYS A 16 4.95 -5.75 22.50
CA LYS A 16 5.71 -4.84 21.62
C LYS A 16 5.09 -4.82 20.24
N TYR A 17 5.11 -3.65 19.59
CA TYR A 17 4.74 -3.57 18.19
C TYR A 17 5.63 -4.49 17.35
N LYS A 18 5.00 -5.29 16.50
CA LYS A 18 5.68 -6.11 15.49
C LYS A 18 4.90 -5.98 14.18
N TYR A 19 5.60 -5.61 13.12
CA TYR A 19 5.03 -5.61 11.77
C TYR A 19 4.63 -7.03 11.39
N SER A 20 3.39 -7.23 10.95
CA SER A 20 2.86 -8.54 10.58
C SER A 20 1.66 -8.40 9.65
N ASP A 21 1.57 -9.26 8.66
CA ASP A 21 0.45 -9.36 7.74
C ASP A 21 -0.75 -10.11 8.32
N ILE A 22 -0.52 -10.91 9.37
CA ILE A 22 -1.54 -11.81 9.96
C ILE A 22 -2.84 -11.07 10.34
N GLY A 23 -2.75 -9.86 10.88
CA GLY A 23 -3.93 -9.05 11.21
C GLY A 23 -4.80 -8.74 10.00
N TYR A 24 -4.20 -8.57 8.85
CA TYR A 24 -4.92 -8.23 7.61
C TYR A 24 -5.67 -9.41 6.98
N TYR A 25 -5.29 -10.66 7.30
CA TYR A 25 -6.13 -11.82 6.96
C TYR A 25 -7.50 -11.71 7.62
N PHE A 26 -7.51 -11.35 8.92
CA PHE A 26 -8.76 -11.17 9.67
C PHE A 26 -9.55 -9.94 9.21
N ILE A 27 -8.89 -8.87 8.78
CA ILE A 27 -9.59 -7.68 8.24
C ILE A 27 -10.39 -8.07 6.99
N ASN A 28 -9.84 -8.89 6.10
CA ASN A 28 -10.58 -9.41 4.95
C ASN A 28 -11.86 -10.16 5.39
N GLU A 29 -11.74 -11.07 6.34
CA GLU A 29 -12.91 -11.79 6.90
C GLU A 29 -13.91 -10.85 7.58
N ILE A 30 -13.43 -9.84 8.31
CA ILE A 30 -14.29 -8.84 8.96
C ILE A 30 -15.08 -8.05 7.93
N ILE A 31 -14.45 -7.62 6.83
CA ILE A 31 -15.15 -6.91 5.74
C ILE A 31 -16.24 -7.79 5.18
N GLN A 32 -15.95 -9.03 4.81
CA GLN A 32 -16.94 -9.95 4.25
C GLN A 32 -18.10 -10.19 5.21
N ASN A 33 -17.83 -10.44 6.49
CA ASN A 33 -18.85 -10.69 7.49
C ASN A 33 -19.71 -9.44 7.80
N LYS A 34 -19.15 -8.24 7.71
CA LYS A 34 -19.86 -6.98 7.99
C LYS A 34 -20.68 -6.48 6.82
N THR A 35 -20.23 -6.73 5.62
CA THR A 35 -20.84 -6.20 4.38
C THR A 35 -21.62 -7.25 3.60
N ASN A 36 -21.48 -8.52 3.97
CA ASN A 36 -21.98 -9.69 3.22
C ASN A 36 -21.53 -9.66 1.76
N THR A 37 -20.35 -9.11 1.49
CA THR A 37 -19.77 -8.91 0.17
C THR A 37 -18.28 -9.24 0.22
N SER A 38 -17.71 -9.82 -0.83
CA SER A 38 -16.27 -10.05 -0.90
C SER A 38 -15.49 -8.72 -0.85
N GLN A 39 -14.25 -8.74 -0.33
CA GLN A 39 -13.45 -7.52 -0.22
C GLN A 39 -13.24 -6.86 -1.59
N ASP A 40 -12.97 -7.63 -2.64
CA ASP A 40 -12.75 -7.12 -3.98
C ASP A 40 -14.01 -6.48 -4.58
N ASP A 41 -15.18 -7.06 -4.39
CA ASP A 41 -16.45 -6.47 -4.83
C ASP A 41 -16.81 -5.24 -3.99
N TYR A 42 -16.58 -5.29 -2.68
CA TYR A 42 -16.84 -4.16 -1.81
C TYR A 42 -16.03 -2.92 -2.21
N VAL A 43 -14.71 -3.04 -2.35
CA VAL A 43 -13.88 -1.89 -2.71
C VAL A 43 -14.12 -1.42 -4.14
N MET A 44 -14.45 -2.34 -5.06
CA MET A 44 -14.83 -2.01 -6.43
C MET A 44 -16.07 -1.12 -6.45
N ASN A 45 -17.11 -1.47 -5.71
CA ASN A 45 -18.38 -0.76 -5.74
C ASN A 45 -18.39 0.51 -4.86
N ALA A 46 -17.69 0.47 -3.72
CA ALA A 46 -17.66 1.60 -2.78
C ALA A 46 -16.66 2.69 -3.18
N PHE A 47 -15.59 2.33 -3.92
CA PHE A 47 -14.50 3.27 -4.21
C PHE A 47 -14.11 3.31 -5.69
N TYR A 48 -13.69 2.18 -6.29
CA TYR A 48 -13.03 2.22 -7.59
C TYR A 48 -13.96 2.69 -8.71
N LYS A 49 -15.16 2.13 -8.81
CA LYS A 49 -16.15 2.57 -9.79
C LYS A 49 -16.62 4.02 -9.58
N PRO A 50 -17.03 4.44 -8.37
CA PRO A 50 -17.45 5.83 -8.15
C PRO A 50 -16.33 6.85 -8.39
N LEU A 51 -15.07 6.49 -8.15
CA LEU A 51 -13.89 7.32 -8.47
C LEU A 51 -13.48 7.28 -9.94
N GLY A 52 -14.17 6.52 -10.80
CA GLY A 52 -13.82 6.36 -12.22
C GLY A 52 -12.53 5.59 -12.49
N LEU A 53 -12.12 4.69 -11.58
CA LEU A 53 -10.89 3.93 -11.71
C LEU A 53 -11.12 2.64 -12.51
N GLU A 54 -10.39 2.47 -13.59
CA GLU A 54 -10.57 1.36 -14.53
C GLU A 54 -9.45 0.31 -14.46
N ASN A 55 -8.28 0.69 -13.94
CA ASN A 55 -7.06 -0.14 -13.96
C ASN A 55 -6.56 -0.43 -12.54
N ILE A 56 -7.48 -0.63 -11.60
CA ILE A 56 -7.20 -1.02 -10.23
C ILE A 56 -8.12 -2.17 -9.81
N GLY A 57 -7.59 -3.18 -9.12
CA GLY A 57 -8.41 -4.29 -8.62
C GLY A 57 -7.62 -5.53 -8.29
N TYR A 58 -8.32 -6.50 -7.77
CA TYR A 58 -7.81 -7.83 -7.48
C TYR A 58 -8.02 -8.77 -8.68
N LYS A 59 -7.27 -9.88 -8.71
CA LYS A 59 -7.38 -10.93 -9.74
C LYS A 59 -7.36 -10.37 -11.17
N PRO A 60 -6.32 -9.59 -11.53
CA PRO A 60 -6.30 -8.81 -12.77
C PRO A 60 -6.44 -9.66 -14.02
N ARG A 61 -5.94 -10.90 -14.04
CA ARG A 61 -6.05 -11.81 -15.18
C ARG A 61 -7.50 -12.21 -15.54
N LEU A 62 -8.45 -12.00 -14.64
CA LEU A 62 -9.88 -12.20 -14.90
C LEU A 62 -10.56 -10.97 -15.52
N LYS A 63 -9.86 -9.83 -15.54
CA LYS A 63 -10.41 -8.51 -15.91
C LYS A 63 -9.70 -7.89 -17.11
N TRP A 64 -8.40 -8.13 -17.25
CA TRP A 64 -7.56 -7.49 -18.26
C TRP A 64 -6.72 -8.51 -19.02
N ASP A 65 -6.34 -8.14 -20.26
CA ASP A 65 -5.40 -8.90 -21.07
C ASP A 65 -4.04 -9.01 -20.32
N LEU A 66 -3.48 -10.22 -20.29
CA LEU A 66 -2.19 -10.50 -19.67
C LEU A 66 -1.05 -9.67 -20.26
N ASN A 67 -1.12 -9.29 -21.54
CA ASN A 67 -0.12 -8.43 -22.17
C ASN A 67 -0.01 -7.05 -21.51
N ARG A 68 -1.00 -6.62 -20.75
CA ARG A 68 -0.99 -5.37 -19.98
C ARG A 68 -0.40 -5.51 -18.59
N ILE A 69 -0.11 -6.72 -18.15
CA ILE A 69 0.32 -7.03 -16.79
C ILE A 69 1.76 -7.57 -16.86
N PRO A 70 2.75 -6.92 -16.25
CA PRO A 70 4.10 -7.46 -16.22
C PRO A 70 4.14 -8.78 -15.43
N PRO A 71 5.08 -9.70 -15.77
CA PRO A 71 5.30 -10.91 -14.98
C PRO A 71 5.53 -10.56 -13.51
N THR A 72 4.86 -11.29 -12.61
CA THR A 72 4.98 -11.06 -11.16
C THR A 72 6.32 -11.57 -10.64
N GLU A 73 6.59 -12.85 -10.84
CA GLU A 73 7.83 -13.50 -10.40
C GLU A 73 8.05 -14.86 -11.09
N ASP A 74 9.28 -15.36 -11.10
CA ASP A 74 9.61 -16.75 -11.38
C ASP A 74 9.60 -17.53 -10.05
N ASP A 75 8.40 -17.99 -9.64
CA ASP A 75 8.17 -18.64 -8.35
C ASP A 75 8.59 -20.11 -8.37
N LYS A 76 9.86 -20.35 -8.08
CA LYS A 76 10.42 -21.71 -8.02
C LYS A 76 10.11 -22.44 -6.70
N ALA A 77 9.82 -21.69 -5.63
CA ALA A 77 9.73 -22.23 -4.28
C ALA A 77 8.33 -22.72 -3.91
N PHE A 78 7.28 -22.05 -4.38
CA PHE A 78 5.91 -22.31 -3.94
C PHE A 78 5.00 -22.82 -5.07
N ARG A 79 4.97 -22.13 -6.24
CA ARG A 79 4.07 -22.48 -7.35
C ARG A 79 4.78 -23.20 -8.50
N GLY A 80 6.12 -23.21 -8.52
CA GLY A 80 6.91 -23.91 -9.53
C GLY A 80 6.76 -23.40 -10.95
N GLN A 81 6.41 -22.10 -11.13
CA GLN A 81 6.12 -21.53 -12.44
C GLN A 81 6.30 -20.01 -12.48
N LEU A 82 6.40 -19.45 -13.69
CA LEU A 82 6.31 -18.02 -13.89
C LEU A 82 4.89 -17.53 -13.57
N ILE A 83 4.79 -16.58 -12.66
CA ILE A 83 3.52 -15.98 -12.24
C ILE A 83 3.32 -14.66 -12.97
N GLN A 84 2.12 -14.50 -13.56
CA GLN A 84 1.71 -13.26 -14.22
C GLN A 84 0.21 -13.03 -14.01
N GLY A 85 -0.14 -11.85 -13.50
CA GLY A 85 -1.52 -11.51 -13.17
C GLY A 85 -2.08 -12.22 -11.93
N ASP A 86 -1.21 -12.87 -11.15
CA ASP A 86 -1.51 -13.39 -9.83
C ASP A 86 -0.59 -12.74 -8.80
N VAL A 87 -1.06 -12.65 -7.56
CA VAL A 87 -0.35 -11.98 -6.46
C VAL A 87 0.98 -12.66 -6.14
N HIS A 88 2.02 -11.85 -5.86
CA HIS A 88 3.31 -12.35 -5.39
C HIS A 88 3.18 -13.07 -4.03
N ASP A 89 2.50 -12.46 -3.07
CA ASP A 89 2.37 -12.97 -1.71
C ASP A 89 1.70 -14.34 -1.65
N GLN A 90 2.40 -15.31 -1.08
CA GLN A 90 1.96 -16.69 -1.02
C GLN A 90 0.73 -16.86 -0.12
N GLY A 91 0.66 -16.09 0.97
CA GLY A 91 -0.46 -16.12 1.90
C GLY A 91 -1.74 -15.58 1.25
N ALA A 92 -1.64 -14.47 0.53
CA ALA A 92 -2.76 -13.94 -0.25
C ALA A 92 -3.16 -14.90 -1.39
N ALA A 93 -2.20 -15.55 -2.05
CA ALA A 93 -2.46 -16.56 -3.07
C ALA A 93 -3.26 -17.75 -2.51
N MET A 94 -2.91 -18.24 -1.31
CA MET A 94 -3.66 -19.29 -0.61
C MET A 94 -5.10 -18.89 -0.24
N LEU A 95 -5.40 -17.59 -0.19
CA LEU A 95 -6.72 -17.02 0.04
C LEU A 95 -7.42 -16.58 -1.26
N GLY A 96 -6.96 -17.10 -2.41
CA GLY A 96 -7.57 -16.82 -3.70
C GLY A 96 -7.19 -15.47 -4.32
N GLY A 97 -6.09 -14.86 -3.87
CA GLY A 97 -5.53 -13.62 -4.44
C GLY A 97 -6.16 -12.32 -3.93
N VAL A 98 -7.07 -12.39 -2.96
CA VAL A 98 -7.70 -11.22 -2.32
C VAL A 98 -7.42 -11.25 -0.83
N CYS A 99 -6.64 -10.29 -0.34
CA CYS A 99 -6.38 -10.17 1.09
C CYS A 99 -6.09 -8.71 1.47
N GLY A 100 -6.22 -8.40 2.75
CA GLY A 100 -6.03 -7.03 3.26
C GLY A 100 -4.59 -6.51 3.17
N HIS A 101 -3.59 -7.40 3.05
CA HIS A 101 -2.17 -7.03 2.99
C HIS A 101 -1.55 -7.09 1.59
N ALA A 102 -2.16 -7.85 0.67
CA ALA A 102 -1.63 -8.05 -0.67
C ALA A 102 -2.73 -8.47 -1.66
N GLY A 103 -2.44 -8.40 -2.97
CA GLY A 103 -3.32 -8.85 -4.04
C GLY A 103 -3.82 -7.75 -4.96
N LEU A 104 -3.66 -6.48 -4.59
CA LEU A 104 -4.07 -5.36 -5.41
C LEU A 104 -3.08 -5.13 -6.57
N PHE A 105 -3.64 -4.96 -7.77
CA PHE A 105 -2.94 -4.52 -8.98
C PHE A 105 -3.51 -3.16 -9.39
N ALA A 106 -2.64 -2.29 -9.89
CA ALA A 106 -3.07 -0.96 -10.34
C ALA A 106 -2.05 -0.33 -11.29
N ASN A 107 -2.48 0.68 -12.04
CA ASN A 107 -1.57 1.62 -12.69
C ASN A 107 -1.26 2.82 -11.77
N ALA A 108 -0.32 3.67 -12.18
CA ALA A 108 0.10 4.80 -11.36
C ALA A 108 -0.97 5.90 -11.26
N ASN A 109 -1.77 6.09 -12.30
CA ASN A 109 -2.82 7.09 -12.33
C ASN A 109 -3.93 6.78 -11.30
N ASP A 110 -4.46 5.55 -11.35
CA ASP A 110 -5.55 5.14 -10.46
C ASP A 110 -5.10 5.14 -8.99
N LEU A 111 -3.84 4.72 -8.71
CA LEU A 111 -3.25 4.87 -7.38
C LEU A 111 -3.06 6.34 -6.99
N GLY A 112 -2.73 7.20 -7.93
CA GLY A 112 -2.65 8.66 -7.72
C GLY A 112 -3.97 9.24 -7.24
N VAL A 113 -5.08 8.88 -7.91
CA VAL A 113 -6.44 9.30 -7.52
C VAL A 113 -6.79 8.79 -6.12
N MET A 114 -6.52 7.50 -5.83
CA MET A 114 -6.75 6.96 -4.48
C MET A 114 -5.95 7.71 -3.42
N MET A 115 -4.68 7.97 -3.67
CA MET A 115 -3.83 8.69 -2.72
C MET A 115 -4.24 10.15 -2.56
N GLN A 116 -4.72 10.79 -3.62
CA GLN A 116 -5.28 12.14 -3.55
C GLN A 116 -6.57 12.18 -2.73
N MET A 117 -7.47 11.22 -2.92
CA MET A 117 -8.67 11.09 -2.09
C MET A 117 -8.30 10.97 -0.60
N PHE A 118 -7.31 10.15 -0.25
CA PHE A 118 -6.83 10.07 1.14
C PHE A 118 -6.17 11.37 1.60
N MET A 119 -5.39 12.03 0.74
CA MET A 119 -4.75 13.32 1.04
C MET A 119 -5.78 14.43 1.30
N GLN A 120 -6.90 14.39 0.63
CA GLN A 120 -8.05 15.28 0.81
C GLN A 120 -9.03 14.77 1.90
N TYR A 121 -8.53 13.91 2.79
CA TYR A 121 -9.27 13.39 3.92
C TYR A 121 -10.63 12.75 3.57
N GLY A 122 -10.63 11.97 2.48
CA GLY A 122 -11.79 11.18 2.06
C GLY A 122 -12.71 11.85 1.05
N GLU A 123 -12.27 12.94 0.43
CA GLU A 123 -12.99 13.65 -0.62
C GLU A 123 -12.23 13.62 -1.94
N TYR A 124 -12.94 13.54 -3.07
CA TYR A 124 -12.36 13.64 -4.40
C TYR A 124 -13.44 14.06 -5.40
N GLY A 125 -13.12 15.03 -6.28
CA GLY A 125 -14.05 15.50 -7.31
C GLY A 125 -15.33 16.17 -6.76
N GLY A 126 -15.29 16.68 -5.54
CA GLY A 126 -16.45 17.27 -4.85
C GLY A 126 -17.35 16.26 -4.13
N GLU A 127 -17.03 14.96 -4.22
CA GLU A 127 -17.77 13.89 -3.57
C GLU A 127 -17.01 13.34 -2.35
N ARG A 128 -17.75 12.98 -1.28
CA ARG A 128 -17.18 12.44 -0.06
C ARG A 128 -17.35 10.92 0.00
N TYR A 129 -16.23 10.20 -0.01
CA TYR A 129 -16.15 8.74 0.02
C TYR A 129 -15.91 8.19 1.44
N MET A 130 -15.25 8.96 2.28
CA MET A 130 -14.95 8.59 3.67
C MET A 130 -15.13 9.79 4.59
N LYS A 131 -15.47 9.52 5.85
CA LYS A 131 -15.51 10.56 6.87
C LYS A 131 -14.12 11.11 7.12
N GLU A 132 -13.99 12.42 7.20
CA GLU A 132 -12.74 13.14 7.39
C GLU A 132 -12.00 12.68 8.65
N GLU A 133 -12.71 12.58 9.78
CA GLU A 133 -12.14 12.15 11.05
C GLU A 133 -11.57 10.74 11.01
N VAL A 134 -12.17 9.83 10.22
CA VAL A 134 -11.68 8.46 10.03
C VAL A 134 -10.36 8.48 9.27
N VAL A 135 -10.29 9.19 8.14
CA VAL A 135 -9.06 9.26 7.34
C VAL A 135 -7.94 9.91 8.14
N LYS A 136 -8.21 11.03 8.84
CA LYS A 136 -7.24 11.69 9.72
C LYS A 136 -6.72 10.74 10.80
N TYR A 137 -7.60 9.97 11.44
CA TYR A 137 -7.20 9.01 12.47
C TYR A 137 -6.30 7.90 11.89
N PHE A 138 -6.68 7.31 10.75
CA PHE A 138 -5.93 6.22 10.12
C PHE A 138 -4.57 6.66 9.57
N THR A 139 -4.46 7.87 9.07
CA THR A 139 -3.21 8.43 8.50
C THR A 139 -2.33 9.11 9.55
N SER A 140 -2.81 9.30 10.77
CA SER A 140 -2.02 9.80 11.90
C SER A 140 -1.10 8.70 12.47
N ALA A 141 -0.48 8.94 13.61
CA ALA A 141 0.26 7.94 14.39
C ALA A 141 -0.39 7.75 15.78
N PRO A 142 -1.60 7.16 15.85
CA PRO A 142 -2.43 7.19 17.05
C PRO A 142 -1.81 6.47 18.26
N TYR A 143 -0.88 5.56 18.02
CA TYR A 143 -0.22 4.77 19.07
C TYR A 143 1.19 5.28 19.42
N PHE A 144 1.65 6.39 18.84
CA PHE A 144 3.01 6.88 19.10
C PHE A 144 3.23 7.26 20.57
N ALA A 145 2.27 7.90 21.20
CA ALA A 145 2.35 8.30 22.59
C ALA A 145 2.48 7.09 23.54
N THR A 146 1.74 6.02 23.27
CA THR A 146 1.62 4.85 24.16
C THR A 146 2.76 3.83 23.97
N ASN A 147 3.17 3.56 22.74
CA ASN A 147 4.13 2.47 22.46
C ASN A 147 5.22 2.84 21.45
N LYS A 148 5.36 4.13 21.12
CA LYS A 148 6.32 4.67 20.16
C LYS A 148 6.15 4.11 18.74
N ASN A 149 5.00 3.54 18.41
CA ASN A 149 4.68 3.13 17.05
C ASN A 149 4.37 4.36 16.19
N ARG A 150 5.28 4.66 15.24
CA ARG A 150 5.14 5.81 14.32
C ARG A 150 4.10 5.60 13.21
N ARG A 151 3.62 4.37 13.01
CA ARG A 151 2.71 4.04 11.92
C ARG A 151 1.29 4.52 12.18
N GLY A 152 0.59 4.84 11.10
CA GLY A 152 -0.85 4.93 11.07
C GLY A 152 -1.51 3.53 11.07
N ILE A 153 -2.80 3.50 10.86
CA ILE A 153 -3.56 2.25 10.71
C ILE A 153 -3.62 1.93 9.21
N GLY A 154 -2.87 0.92 8.79
CA GLY A 154 -2.69 0.58 7.36
C GLY A 154 -1.71 1.49 6.60
N PHE A 155 -1.26 2.59 7.18
CA PHE A 155 -0.31 3.52 6.58
C PHE A 155 1.04 3.52 7.32
N ASP A 156 2.10 3.81 6.59
CA ASP A 156 3.40 4.13 7.14
C ASP A 156 3.59 5.64 7.23
N LYS A 157 4.48 6.07 8.10
CA LYS A 157 4.87 7.48 8.30
C LYS A 157 6.37 7.62 8.01
N ALA A 158 6.79 8.82 7.64
CA ALA A 158 8.20 9.12 7.43
C ALA A 158 9.03 8.81 8.68
N VAL A 159 10.18 8.15 8.50
CA VAL A 159 11.16 7.93 9.58
C VAL A 159 11.94 9.20 9.79
N ARG A 160 11.86 9.80 10.98
CA ARG A 160 12.65 10.97 11.39
C ARG A 160 13.95 10.52 12.05
N ALA A 161 14.75 11.43 12.52
CA ALA A 161 16.01 11.15 13.23
C ALA A 161 17.07 10.35 12.45
N GLY A 162 17.19 10.60 11.14
CA GLY A 162 18.28 10.05 10.30
C GLY A 162 18.14 8.56 9.94
N GLY A 163 17.03 7.93 10.32
CA GLY A 163 16.77 6.53 9.96
C GLY A 163 16.43 6.35 8.48
N ARG A 164 16.78 5.19 7.92
CA ARG A 164 16.31 4.80 6.58
C ARG A 164 14.81 4.46 6.65
N GLY A 165 14.02 5.13 5.83
CA GLY A 165 12.58 4.94 5.76
C GLY A 165 12.10 4.60 4.36
N PRO A 166 10.82 4.30 4.21
CA PRO A 166 10.22 4.00 2.91
C PRO A 166 10.13 5.23 2.00
N THR A 167 10.19 6.44 2.56
CA THR A 167 10.08 7.71 1.85
C THR A 167 11.27 8.63 2.16
N CYS A 168 11.40 9.69 1.38
CA CYS A 168 12.35 10.77 1.66
C CYS A 168 11.91 11.56 2.90
N SER A 169 12.46 11.21 4.06
CA SER A 169 12.06 11.82 5.34
C SER A 169 12.42 13.31 5.47
N GLN A 170 13.37 13.80 4.67
CA GLN A 170 13.79 15.21 4.66
C GLN A 170 12.91 16.08 3.75
N CYS A 171 12.21 15.47 2.80
CA CYS A 171 11.39 16.17 1.82
C CYS A 171 9.88 15.96 2.02
N THR A 172 9.46 15.42 3.14
CA THR A 172 8.06 15.22 3.47
C THR A 172 7.71 15.79 4.83
N SER A 173 6.48 16.28 4.99
CA SER A 173 6.00 16.81 6.27
C SER A 173 5.71 15.70 7.30
N ASN A 174 5.43 16.09 8.55
CA ASN A 174 4.97 15.14 9.58
C ASN A 174 3.56 14.61 9.31
N GLU A 175 2.79 15.29 8.49
CA GLU A 175 1.44 14.87 8.10
C GLU A 175 1.48 13.79 7.03
N SER A 176 2.59 13.70 6.27
CA SER A 176 2.73 12.75 5.17
C SER A 176 2.54 11.29 5.60
N PHE A 177 1.98 10.50 4.71
CA PHE A 177 1.69 9.08 4.91
C PHE A 177 1.74 8.32 3.58
N GLY A 178 1.86 7.02 3.65
CA GLY A 178 1.86 6.15 2.48
C GLY A 178 2.24 4.73 2.84
N HIS A 179 2.66 3.94 1.87
CA HIS A 179 3.21 2.61 2.12
C HIS A 179 4.10 2.17 0.95
N SER A 180 5.01 1.25 1.22
CA SER A 180 5.81 0.59 0.19
C SER A 180 5.44 -0.89 0.08
N GLY A 181 5.45 -1.41 -1.16
CA GLY A 181 5.21 -2.81 -1.44
C GLY A 181 6.51 -3.63 -1.54
N PHE A 182 6.43 -4.91 -1.21
CA PHE A 182 7.53 -5.86 -1.30
C PHE A 182 8.10 -5.96 -2.72
N THR A 183 7.23 -5.88 -3.72
CA THR A 183 7.57 -5.93 -5.14
C THR A 183 8.34 -4.70 -5.65
N GLY A 184 8.53 -3.67 -4.80
CA GLY A 184 9.31 -2.49 -5.14
C GLY A 184 8.48 -1.22 -5.34
N THR A 185 7.18 -1.29 -5.19
CA THR A 185 6.27 -0.17 -5.32
C THR A 185 6.31 0.76 -4.10
N ILE A 186 5.89 2.00 -4.27
CA ILE A 186 5.58 2.95 -3.20
C ILE A 186 4.50 3.93 -3.64
N THR A 187 3.59 4.26 -2.71
CA THR A 187 2.71 5.41 -2.81
C THR A 187 2.87 6.28 -1.57
N TRP A 188 2.89 7.60 -1.76
CA TRP A 188 3.05 8.55 -0.65
C TRP A 188 2.27 9.82 -0.92
N ALA A 189 1.59 10.34 0.10
CA ALA A 189 0.88 11.61 0.04
C ALA A 189 1.33 12.52 1.18
N ASP A 190 1.37 13.81 0.93
CA ASP A 190 1.72 14.85 1.89
C ASP A 190 0.67 15.96 1.86
N PRO A 191 -0.29 15.94 2.81
CA PRO A 191 -1.35 16.95 2.86
C PRO A 191 -0.84 18.39 3.01
N LYS A 192 0.32 18.57 3.66
CA LYS A 192 0.89 19.91 3.87
C LYS A 192 1.38 20.56 2.59
N THR A 193 1.92 19.76 1.66
CA THR A 193 2.50 20.26 0.39
C THR A 193 1.60 19.98 -0.80
N GLY A 194 0.49 19.25 -0.63
CA GLY A 194 -0.36 18.82 -1.74
C GLY A 194 0.30 17.81 -2.69
N PHE A 195 1.39 17.16 -2.27
CA PHE A 195 2.20 16.30 -3.14
C PHE A 195 1.81 14.83 -2.99
N VAL A 196 1.47 14.21 -4.12
CA VAL A 196 1.27 12.76 -4.23
C VAL A 196 2.39 12.15 -5.06
N TYR A 197 3.01 11.11 -4.55
CA TYR A 197 4.08 10.36 -5.20
C TYR A 197 3.68 8.91 -5.37
N VAL A 198 3.70 8.42 -6.60
CA VAL A 198 3.49 7.02 -6.96
C VAL A 198 4.69 6.53 -7.77
N PHE A 199 5.29 5.45 -7.34
CA PHE A 199 6.37 4.79 -8.07
C PHE A 199 6.07 3.30 -8.14
N LEU A 200 5.89 2.77 -9.34
CA LEU A 200 5.63 1.37 -9.58
C LEU A 200 6.86 0.71 -10.19
N SER A 201 7.21 -0.43 -9.66
CA SER A 201 8.26 -1.30 -10.16
C SER A 201 7.99 -2.74 -9.78
N ASN A 202 8.63 -3.67 -10.46
CA ASN A 202 8.62 -5.08 -10.08
C ASN A 202 10.05 -5.61 -9.96
N ARG A 203 10.62 -5.54 -8.75
CA ARG A 203 11.98 -6.01 -8.47
C ARG A 203 12.08 -7.53 -8.32
N VAL A 204 10.96 -8.19 -8.04
CA VAL A 204 10.96 -9.63 -7.72
C VAL A 204 10.99 -10.52 -8.95
N ASN A 205 10.74 -9.97 -10.12
CA ASN A 205 10.92 -10.68 -11.37
C ASN A 205 12.21 -10.19 -12.05
N PRO A 206 13.09 -11.10 -12.55
CA PRO A 206 13.01 -12.56 -12.44
C PRO A 206 13.52 -13.12 -11.10
N ASP A 207 14.10 -12.31 -10.23
CA ASP A 207 14.74 -12.75 -8.99
C ASP A 207 14.31 -11.92 -7.79
N ALA A 208 13.59 -12.53 -6.85
CA ALA A 208 13.10 -11.91 -5.63
C ALA A 208 14.22 -11.45 -4.67
N GLU A 209 15.42 -12.04 -4.77
CA GLU A 209 16.60 -11.62 -3.99
C GLU A 209 17.26 -10.33 -4.51
N ASN A 210 16.85 -9.84 -5.68
CA ASN A 210 17.31 -8.56 -6.18
C ASN A 210 16.78 -7.41 -5.30
N ARG A 211 17.64 -6.85 -4.48
CA ARG A 211 17.32 -5.75 -3.54
C ARG A 211 17.91 -4.40 -3.95
N LYS A 212 18.44 -4.26 -5.17
CA LYS A 212 19.14 -3.03 -5.62
C LYS A 212 18.26 -1.78 -5.49
N ILE A 213 16.98 -1.86 -5.84
CA ILE A 213 16.06 -0.72 -5.72
C ILE A 213 15.94 -0.20 -4.27
N ILE A 214 16.06 -1.12 -3.29
CA ILE A 214 15.99 -0.82 -1.87
C ILE A 214 17.35 -0.35 -1.36
N SER A 215 18.41 -1.11 -1.61
CA SER A 215 19.76 -0.83 -1.08
C SER A 215 20.34 0.48 -1.62
N LEU A 216 20.06 0.83 -2.88
CA LEU A 216 20.47 2.09 -3.52
C LEU A 216 19.50 3.25 -3.22
N GLY A 217 18.39 3.01 -2.52
CA GLY A 217 17.41 4.03 -2.18
C GLY A 217 16.76 4.71 -3.41
N ILE A 218 16.59 3.98 -4.51
CA ILE A 218 16.13 4.56 -5.79
C ILE A 218 14.83 5.33 -5.63
N ARG A 219 13.84 4.73 -4.98
CA ARG A 219 12.50 5.33 -4.79
C ARG A 219 12.56 6.66 -4.03
N THR A 220 13.33 6.69 -2.94
CA THR A 220 13.48 7.89 -2.10
C THR A 220 14.32 8.97 -2.77
N ARG A 221 15.31 8.60 -3.58
CA ARG A 221 16.12 9.54 -4.37
C ARG A 221 15.30 10.20 -5.48
N ILE A 222 14.48 9.44 -6.18
CA ILE A 222 13.57 9.98 -7.20
C ILE A 222 12.56 10.91 -6.56
N GLN A 223 11.94 10.52 -5.44
CA GLN A 223 11.02 11.37 -4.69
C GLN A 223 11.68 12.71 -4.32
N LYS A 224 12.94 12.67 -3.85
CA LYS A 224 13.69 13.87 -3.51
C LYS A 224 13.88 14.81 -4.70
N ILE A 225 14.16 14.30 -5.89
CA ILE A 225 14.32 15.13 -7.09
C ILE A 225 13.04 15.93 -7.37
N PHE A 226 11.88 15.29 -7.29
CA PHE A 226 10.59 15.96 -7.50
C PHE A 226 10.31 17.02 -6.43
N THR A 227 10.49 16.68 -5.15
CA THR A 227 10.23 17.63 -4.07
C THR A 227 11.20 18.80 -4.08
N ASP A 228 12.49 18.59 -4.44
CA ASP A 228 13.46 19.69 -4.60
C ASP A 228 13.07 20.61 -5.78
N ALA A 229 12.55 20.05 -6.88
CA ALA A 229 12.09 20.85 -8.03
C ALA A 229 10.88 21.72 -7.67
N ILE A 230 9.89 21.17 -6.95
CA ILE A 230 8.72 21.90 -6.46
C ILE A 230 9.17 23.05 -5.54
N ALA A 231 10.01 22.75 -4.54
CA ALA A 231 10.50 23.76 -3.60
C ALA A 231 11.34 24.87 -4.27
N LYS A 232 11.98 24.60 -5.39
CA LYS A 232 12.66 25.62 -6.20
C LYS A 232 11.66 26.49 -6.96
N ALA A 233 10.63 25.91 -7.53
CA ALA A 233 9.59 26.66 -8.26
C ALA A 233 8.83 27.62 -7.32
N GLU A 234 8.45 27.16 -6.12
CA GLU A 234 7.79 27.97 -5.10
C GLU A 234 8.62 29.16 -4.61
N LYS A 235 9.96 29.07 -4.64
CA LYS A 235 10.84 30.19 -4.26
C LYS A 235 11.06 31.19 -5.40
N ALA A 236 10.73 30.81 -6.62
CA ALA A 236 10.91 31.64 -7.82
C ALA A 236 9.61 32.38 -8.21
N SER A 237 8.49 31.99 -7.66
CA SER A 237 7.18 32.63 -7.77
C SER A 237 6.96 33.65 -6.65
#